data_bc440bd6057bef68bb2adcce1372eb81
#
_entry.id   bc440bd6057bef68bb2adcce1372eb81
#
_cell.length_a   1.000
_cell.length_b   1.000
_cell.length_c   1.000
_cell.angle_alpha   90.00
_cell.angle_beta   90.00
_cell.angle_gamma   90.00
#
_symmetry.space_group_name_H-M   'P 1'
#
loop_
_entity.id
_entity.type
_entity.pdbx_description
1 polymer ?
#
loop_
_entity_poly.entity_id
_entity_poly.type
_entity_poly.pdbx_seq_one_letter_code
_entity_poly.pdbx_strand_id
1 'polypeptide(L)'
;MPDYITHVEAGGFYGWPWWYIGNHQDPRHAGKHPELKNKVLVPDVLLQPHNASLELTFYAGSQFPTEYQGDIFASQHGSWNRSVRAGYEVIRVPLHQTGMASGEYEDFLTGFVVDNTHVWGRPVGVTVAPDGPLLVSDDGSNSIWRISYTGASSQQNAREPRPGNHSAEHQSR
;
A
#
# COMPACT_ATOMS: atom_id res chain seq x y z
N MET A 1 9.54 9.63 13.46
CA MET A 1 10.46 8.99 12.48
C MET A 1 9.58 8.32 11.45
N PRO A 2 9.80 8.50 10.14
CA PRO A 2 9.09 7.79 9.08
C PRO A 2 9.25 6.27 9.19
N ASP A 3 8.23 5.54 8.78
CA ASP A 3 8.36 4.13 8.42
C ASP A 3 9.03 4.05 7.05
N TYR A 4 9.50 2.90 6.58
CA TYR A 4 10.19 2.81 5.30
C TYR A 4 10.16 1.41 4.70
N ILE A 5 10.36 1.38 3.39
CA ILE A 5 10.68 0.17 2.61
C ILE A 5 12.10 0.34 2.07
N THR A 6 12.91 -0.70 2.12
CA THR A 6 14.30 -0.66 1.63
C THR A 6 14.79 -2.05 1.23
N HIS A 7 15.66 -2.10 0.24
CA HIS A 7 16.48 -3.29 0.04
C HIS A 7 17.53 -3.37 1.16
N VAL A 8 17.83 -4.58 1.60
CA VAL A 8 18.77 -4.81 2.70
C VAL A 8 20.14 -5.17 2.16
N GLU A 9 21.12 -4.32 2.44
CA GLU A 9 22.52 -4.58 2.08
C GLU A 9 23.21 -5.43 3.14
N ALA A 10 24.06 -6.37 2.69
CA ALA A 10 24.85 -7.19 3.61
C ALA A 10 25.81 -6.30 4.42
N GLY A 11 25.70 -6.36 5.75
CA GLY A 11 26.48 -5.51 6.67
C GLY A 11 26.01 -4.05 6.72
N GLY A 12 24.90 -3.71 6.07
CA GLY A 12 24.33 -2.36 6.07
C GLY A 12 23.87 -1.92 7.46
N PHE A 13 24.07 -0.65 7.78
CA PHE A 13 23.65 -0.05 9.03
C PHE A 13 22.62 1.04 8.78
N TYR A 14 21.37 0.82 9.19
CA TYR A 14 20.24 1.75 9.01
C TYR A 14 19.98 2.65 10.22
N GLY A 15 20.91 2.67 11.18
CA GLY A 15 21.03 3.70 12.22
C GLY A 15 20.53 3.32 13.61
N TRP A 16 19.57 2.42 13.76
CA TRP A 16 19.02 2.05 15.06
C TRP A 16 20.09 1.51 16.03
N PRO A 17 20.09 1.92 17.30
CA PRO A 17 19.19 2.90 17.96
C PRO A 17 19.74 4.34 17.98
N TRP A 18 20.92 4.60 17.41
CA TRP A 18 21.70 5.84 17.60
C TRP A 18 21.37 6.93 16.59
N TRP A 19 21.08 6.53 15.37
CA TRP A 19 20.87 7.37 14.21
C TRP A 19 19.64 6.91 13.41
N TYR A 20 19.16 7.71 12.46
CA TYR A 20 18.08 7.32 11.53
C TYR A 20 18.17 8.14 10.25
N ILE A 21 17.70 7.60 9.17
CA ILE A 21 17.57 8.24 7.86
C ILE A 21 18.80 9.07 7.52
N GLY A 22 19.93 8.40 7.30
CA GLY A 22 21.22 9.04 7.10
C GLY A 22 21.82 9.57 8.41
N ASN A 23 22.10 10.85 8.46
CA ASN A 23 22.89 11.45 9.54
C ASN A 23 22.07 12.14 10.65
N HIS A 24 20.80 11.78 10.82
CA HIS A 24 19.98 12.29 11.91
C HIS A 24 20.26 11.51 13.19
N GLN A 25 20.80 12.17 14.21
CA GLN A 25 21.01 11.54 15.51
C GLN A 25 19.71 11.48 16.31
N ASP A 26 19.43 10.34 16.94
CA ASP A 26 18.31 10.24 17.87
C ASP A 26 18.59 11.16 19.09
N PRO A 27 17.70 12.12 19.40
CA PRO A 27 17.91 13.05 20.49
C PRO A 27 18.12 12.37 21.86
N ARG A 28 17.53 11.17 22.06
CA ARG A 28 17.71 10.36 23.27
C ARG A 28 19.13 9.84 23.44
N HIS A 29 19.90 9.85 22.36
CA HIS A 29 21.28 9.35 22.30
C HIS A 29 22.27 10.42 21.84
N ALA A 30 21.94 11.70 22.04
CA ALA A 30 22.79 12.81 21.64
C ALA A 30 24.25 12.64 22.11
N GLY A 31 25.21 12.81 21.21
CA GLY A 31 26.63 12.70 21.46
C GLY A 31 27.18 11.27 21.56
N LYS A 32 26.33 10.23 21.50
CA LYS A 32 26.77 8.82 21.51
C LYS A 32 27.11 8.34 20.11
N HIS A 33 28.13 7.49 19.99
CA HIS A 33 28.52 6.83 18.74
C HIS A 33 28.68 7.76 17.53
N PRO A 34 29.46 8.89 17.67
CA PRO A 34 29.65 9.82 16.54
C PRO A 34 30.33 9.17 15.33
N GLU A 35 31.10 8.09 15.54
CA GLU A 35 31.77 7.31 14.48
C GLU A 35 30.82 6.58 13.54
N LEU A 36 29.53 6.46 13.93
CA LEU A 36 28.50 5.81 13.10
C LEU A 36 27.79 6.79 12.16
N LYS A 37 27.89 8.10 12.38
CA LYS A 37 27.16 9.14 11.66
C LYS A 37 27.19 8.97 10.13
N ASN A 38 28.39 8.67 9.58
CA ASN A 38 28.57 8.57 8.12
C ASN A 38 28.45 7.13 7.59
N LYS A 39 27.97 6.20 8.42
CA LYS A 39 27.76 4.80 8.06
C LYS A 39 26.29 4.44 7.90
N VAL A 40 25.41 5.37 8.22
CA VAL A 40 23.97 5.13 8.19
C VAL A 40 23.46 5.18 6.75
N LEU A 41 22.90 4.08 6.29
CA LEU A 41 22.22 4.00 5.01
C LEU A 41 20.87 4.73 5.06
N VAL A 42 20.53 5.39 3.98
CA VAL A 42 19.21 5.98 3.79
C VAL A 42 18.30 4.94 3.16
N PRO A 43 17.11 4.67 3.72
CA PRO A 43 16.16 3.76 3.10
C PRO A 43 15.69 4.23 1.73
N ASP A 44 15.31 3.29 0.85
CA ASP A 44 14.93 3.59 -0.53
C ASP A 44 13.63 4.39 -0.61
N VAL A 45 12.62 4.06 0.21
CA VAL A 45 11.30 4.72 0.20
C VAL A 45 10.88 5.05 1.62
N LEU A 46 10.66 6.33 1.88
CA LEU A 46 10.15 6.80 3.17
C LEU A 46 8.62 6.83 3.15
N LEU A 47 8.02 6.23 4.15
CA LEU A 47 6.57 6.17 4.35
C LEU A 47 6.13 7.13 5.45
N GLN A 48 4.84 7.40 5.54
CA GLN A 48 4.33 8.15 6.68
C GLN A 48 4.61 7.42 8.01
N PRO A 49 4.93 8.17 9.08
CA PRO A 49 5.20 7.55 10.37
C PRO A 49 3.96 6.84 10.93
N HIS A 50 4.19 5.69 11.56
CA HIS A 50 3.16 4.91 12.26
C HIS A 50 2.10 4.26 11.37
N ASN A 51 2.38 4.07 10.09
CA ASN A 51 1.47 3.34 9.19
C ASN A 51 1.46 1.83 9.47
N ALA A 52 2.46 1.32 10.18
CA ALA A 52 2.58 -0.09 10.54
C ALA A 52 2.55 -1.01 9.32
N SER A 53 3.52 -0.86 8.42
CA SER A 53 3.71 -1.77 7.29
C SER A 53 4.04 -3.17 7.80
N LEU A 54 3.30 -4.21 7.37
CA LEU A 54 3.43 -5.57 7.88
C LEU A 54 3.98 -6.55 6.86
N GLU A 55 3.45 -6.57 5.65
CA GLU A 55 3.88 -7.51 4.62
C GLU A 55 4.00 -6.80 3.27
N LEU A 56 4.88 -7.31 2.43
CA LEU A 56 5.01 -6.88 1.05
C LEU A 56 5.16 -8.09 0.11
N THR A 57 4.76 -7.89 -1.15
CA THR A 57 4.99 -8.84 -2.23
C THR A 57 5.43 -8.11 -3.49
N PHE A 58 6.24 -8.78 -4.33
CA PHE A 58 6.51 -8.31 -5.68
C PHE A 58 5.43 -8.83 -6.63
N TYR A 59 4.88 -7.97 -7.48
CA TYR A 59 3.86 -8.39 -8.41
C TYR A 59 4.46 -9.16 -9.58
N ALA A 60 4.19 -10.46 -9.61
CA ALA A 60 4.58 -11.37 -10.69
C ALA A 60 3.35 -11.95 -11.42
N GLY A 61 2.15 -11.40 -11.18
CA GLY A 61 0.92 -11.84 -11.81
C GLY A 61 0.78 -11.32 -13.24
N SER A 62 -0.18 -11.86 -13.97
CA SER A 62 -0.46 -11.47 -15.37
C SER A 62 -1.78 -10.71 -15.54
N GLN A 63 -2.50 -10.43 -14.45
CA GLN A 63 -3.84 -9.83 -14.54
C GLN A 63 -3.79 -8.28 -14.58
N PHE A 64 -2.86 -7.66 -13.83
CA PHE A 64 -2.71 -6.21 -13.87
C PHE A 64 -1.92 -5.76 -15.09
N PRO A 65 -2.05 -4.49 -15.53
CA PRO A 65 -1.28 -3.92 -16.60
C PRO A 65 0.23 -4.14 -16.45
N THR A 66 0.94 -4.19 -17.57
CA THR A 66 2.38 -4.47 -17.60
C THR A 66 3.21 -3.51 -16.77
N GLU A 67 2.74 -2.29 -16.57
CA GLU A 67 3.41 -1.28 -15.74
C GLU A 67 3.50 -1.63 -14.24
N TYR A 68 2.73 -2.63 -13.79
CA TYR A 68 2.76 -3.12 -12.41
C TYR A 68 3.75 -4.28 -12.21
N GLN A 69 4.31 -4.82 -13.33
CA GLN A 69 5.19 -5.98 -13.27
C GLN A 69 6.47 -5.66 -12.49
N GLY A 70 6.73 -6.48 -11.48
CA GLY A 70 7.90 -6.34 -10.61
C GLY A 70 7.74 -5.33 -9.47
N ASP A 71 6.73 -4.48 -9.48
CA ASP A 71 6.49 -3.51 -8.42
C ASP A 71 6.17 -4.17 -7.07
N ILE A 72 6.44 -3.44 -5.99
CA ILE A 72 6.12 -3.89 -4.64
C ILE A 72 4.70 -3.43 -4.29
N PHE A 73 3.91 -4.35 -3.72
CA PHE A 73 2.69 -4.03 -3.00
C PHE A 73 2.90 -4.32 -1.52
N ALA A 74 2.61 -3.33 -0.66
CA ALA A 74 2.81 -3.44 0.78
C ALA A 74 1.55 -3.07 1.55
N SER A 75 1.17 -3.93 2.50
CA SER A 75 0.05 -3.67 3.40
C SER A 75 0.45 -2.71 4.51
N GLN A 76 -0.44 -1.78 4.83
CA GLN A 76 -0.31 -0.81 5.91
C GLN A 76 -1.46 -1.04 6.90
N HIS A 77 -1.15 -1.60 8.06
CA HIS A 77 -2.15 -1.96 9.08
C HIS A 77 -2.83 -0.73 9.71
N GLY A 78 -2.16 0.40 9.66
CA GLY A 78 -2.67 1.69 10.09
C GLY A 78 -2.26 2.12 11.50
N SER A 79 -2.29 3.42 11.70
CA SER A 79 -1.84 4.09 12.92
C SER A 79 -2.84 3.89 14.07
N TRP A 80 -2.33 3.79 15.30
CA TRP A 80 -3.16 3.75 16.53
C TRP A 80 -2.90 4.98 17.43
N ASN A 81 -1.79 5.66 17.27
CA ASN A 81 -1.33 6.74 18.16
C ASN A 81 -1.13 8.08 17.44
N ARG A 82 -1.86 8.33 16.36
CA ARG A 82 -1.87 9.61 15.64
C ARG A 82 -3.17 10.36 15.89
N SER A 83 -3.10 11.69 15.91
CA SER A 83 -4.28 12.56 15.97
C SER A 83 -5.14 12.48 14.70
N VAL A 84 -4.50 12.22 13.56
CA VAL A 84 -5.17 11.90 12.30
C VAL A 84 -4.71 10.52 11.86
N ARG A 85 -5.64 9.65 11.53
CA ARG A 85 -5.33 8.28 11.06
C ARG A 85 -4.51 8.31 9.76
N ALA A 86 -3.59 7.36 9.64
CA ALA A 86 -2.77 7.16 8.45
C ALA A 86 -2.51 5.67 8.24
N GLY A 87 -2.20 5.28 7.01
CA GLY A 87 -2.19 3.88 6.61
C GLY A 87 -3.63 3.35 6.48
N TYR A 88 -3.87 2.09 6.81
CA TYR A 88 -5.11 1.37 6.54
C TYR A 88 -5.34 1.22 5.03
N GLU A 89 -4.34 0.71 4.35
CA GLU A 89 -4.30 0.66 2.89
C GLU A 89 -3.32 -0.39 2.38
N VAL A 90 -3.31 -0.63 1.10
CA VAL A 90 -2.19 -1.25 0.41
C VAL A 90 -1.59 -0.19 -0.48
N ILE A 91 -0.29 -0.01 -0.41
CA ILE A 91 0.49 0.89 -1.26
C ILE A 91 1.18 0.13 -2.37
N ARG A 92 1.48 0.82 -3.47
CA ARG A 92 2.37 0.38 -4.54
C ARG A 92 3.66 1.17 -4.48
N VAL A 93 4.79 0.49 -4.59
CA VAL A 93 6.10 1.11 -4.80
C VAL A 93 6.58 0.74 -6.20
N PRO A 94 6.60 1.69 -7.14
CA PRO A 94 7.13 1.46 -8.47
C PRO A 94 8.62 1.14 -8.43
N LEU A 95 9.04 0.11 -9.18
CA LEU A 95 10.44 -0.23 -9.36
C LEU A 95 10.93 0.18 -10.75
N HIS A 96 12.15 0.71 -10.82
CA HIS A 96 12.85 0.90 -12.08
C HIS A 96 13.23 -0.45 -12.72
N GLN A 97 13.55 -0.45 -14.01
CA GLN A 97 14.02 -1.64 -14.71
C GLN A 97 15.26 -2.30 -14.07
N THR A 98 15.98 -1.56 -13.27
CA THR A 98 17.12 -2.07 -12.47
C THR A 98 16.70 -2.86 -11.24
N GLY A 99 15.39 -2.91 -10.90
CA GLY A 99 14.86 -3.50 -9.69
C GLY A 99 14.97 -2.62 -8.44
N MET A 100 15.46 -1.38 -8.58
CA MET A 100 15.53 -0.42 -7.46
C MET A 100 14.24 0.38 -7.37
N ALA A 101 13.82 0.72 -6.14
CA ALA A 101 12.65 1.56 -5.92
C ALA A 101 12.86 2.99 -6.46
N SER A 102 11.77 3.60 -6.93
CA SER A 102 11.75 4.96 -7.46
C SER A 102 12.00 6.05 -6.41
N GLY A 103 11.89 5.71 -5.13
CA GLY A 103 11.88 6.66 -4.00
C GLY A 103 10.47 7.14 -3.61
N GLU A 104 9.47 6.78 -4.40
CA GLU A 104 8.07 7.18 -4.24
C GLU A 104 7.18 5.97 -4.00
N TYR A 105 5.97 6.21 -3.51
CA TYR A 105 4.91 5.22 -3.42
C TYR A 105 3.56 5.83 -3.76
N GLU A 106 2.61 5.00 -4.12
CA GLU A 106 1.25 5.36 -4.49
C GLU A 106 0.24 4.63 -3.61
N ASP A 107 -0.85 5.30 -3.25
CA ASP A 107 -2.00 4.63 -2.65
C ASP A 107 -2.64 3.71 -3.69
N PHE A 108 -2.76 2.42 -3.39
CA PHE A 108 -3.30 1.44 -4.33
C PHE A 108 -4.69 0.95 -3.92
N LEU A 109 -4.85 0.48 -2.70
CA LEU A 109 -6.14 0.02 -2.17
C LEU A 109 -6.45 0.79 -0.90
N THR A 110 -7.43 1.67 -0.96
CA THR A 110 -7.83 2.58 0.12
C THR A 110 -9.30 2.40 0.50
N GLY A 111 -9.77 3.22 1.44
CA GLY A 111 -11.19 3.27 1.83
C GLY A 111 -11.53 2.53 3.12
N PHE A 112 -10.56 1.97 3.83
CA PHE A 112 -10.77 1.27 5.10
C PHE A 112 -11.04 2.19 6.29
N VAL A 113 -10.78 3.48 6.16
CA VAL A 113 -11.04 4.50 7.18
C VAL A 113 -12.40 5.14 6.93
N VAL A 114 -13.30 5.08 7.91
CA VAL A 114 -14.60 5.76 7.89
C VAL A 114 -14.44 7.21 8.35
N ASP A 115 -13.82 7.38 9.51
CA ASP A 115 -13.49 8.67 10.09
C ASP A 115 -12.26 8.53 11.03
N ASN A 116 -11.90 9.61 11.72
CA ASN A 116 -10.72 9.61 12.58
C ASN A 116 -10.84 8.73 13.84
N THR A 117 -12.02 8.16 14.10
CA THR A 117 -12.29 7.27 15.24
C THR A 117 -12.63 5.84 14.82
N HIS A 118 -13.10 5.65 13.60
CA HIS A 118 -13.61 4.37 13.09
C HIS A 118 -12.89 3.92 11.83
N VAL A 119 -12.50 2.67 11.81
CA VAL A 119 -12.03 1.94 10.63
C VAL A 119 -12.83 0.64 10.53
N TRP A 120 -13.06 0.14 9.31
CA TRP A 120 -13.76 -1.11 9.10
C TRP A 120 -12.85 -2.24 8.61
N GLY A 121 -11.62 -1.92 8.23
CA GLY A 121 -10.63 -2.90 7.80
C GLY A 121 -9.22 -2.46 8.16
N ARG A 122 -8.33 -3.45 8.29
CA ARG A 122 -6.92 -3.28 8.62
C ARG A 122 -6.10 -4.30 7.84
N PRO A 123 -5.53 -3.92 6.68
CA PRO A 123 -4.73 -4.80 5.85
C PRO A 123 -3.51 -5.36 6.60
N VAL A 124 -3.27 -6.67 6.49
CA VAL A 124 -2.17 -7.38 7.16
C VAL A 124 -1.23 -8.02 6.15
N GLY A 125 -1.72 -9.03 5.42
CA GLY A 125 -0.95 -9.77 4.43
C GLY A 125 -1.32 -9.34 3.02
N VAL A 126 -0.35 -9.39 2.09
CA VAL A 126 -0.58 -9.18 0.68
C VAL A 126 0.20 -10.19 -0.15
N THR A 127 -0.47 -10.86 -1.08
CA THR A 127 0.18 -11.85 -1.96
C THR A 127 -0.49 -11.90 -3.33
N VAL A 128 0.21 -12.45 -4.31
CA VAL A 128 -0.33 -12.65 -5.67
C VAL A 128 -0.97 -14.03 -5.76
N ALA A 129 -2.25 -14.10 -6.13
CA ALA A 129 -2.92 -15.37 -6.39
C ALA A 129 -2.39 -16.02 -7.68
N PRO A 130 -2.47 -17.37 -7.82
CA PRO A 130 -1.96 -18.09 -9.00
C PRO A 130 -2.53 -17.62 -10.34
N ASP A 131 -3.73 -17.05 -10.34
CA ASP A 131 -4.43 -16.53 -11.52
C ASP A 131 -4.26 -15.00 -11.71
N GLY A 132 -3.37 -14.36 -10.91
CA GLY A 132 -2.84 -13.03 -11.14
C GLY A 132 -3.34 -11.87 -10.29
N PRO A 133 -4.49 -11.87 -9.61
CA PRO A 133 -4.96 -10.82 -8.69
C PRO A 133 -4.17 -10.78 -7.39
N LEU A 134 -4.30 -9.69 -6.65
CA LEU A 134 -3.80 -9.63 -5.28
C LEU A 134 -4.85 -10.18 -4.30
N LEU A 135 -4.37 -10.91 -3.30
CA LEU A 135 -5.13 -11.28 -2.11
C LEU A 135 -4.58 -10.47 -0.93
N VAL A 136 -5.48 -9.84 -0.19
CA VAL A 136 -5.16 -9.00 0.97
C VAL A 136 -5.92 -9.54 2.17
N SER A 137 -5.22 -10.02 3.18
CA SER A 137 -5.85 -10.39 4.44
C SER A 137 -6.11 -9.15 5.30
N ASP A 138 -7.20 -9.18 6.05
CA ASP A 138 -7.70 -8.05 6.84
C ASP A 138 -8.21 -8.58 8.19
N ASP A 139 -7.52 -8.23 9.28
CA ASP A 139 -7.90 -8.69 10.63
C ASP A 139 -8.97 -7.78 11.28
N GLY A 140 -9.16 -6.57 10.78
CA GLY A 140 -10.20 -5.67 11.24
C GLY A 140 -11.60 -6.13 10.83
N SER A 141 -11.75 -6.67 9.63
CA SER A 141 -13.01 -7.17 9.08
C SER A 141 -13.13 -8.70 9.08
N ASN A 142 -12.07 -9.43 9.48
CA ASN A 142 -11.97 -10.90 9.37
C ASN A 142 -12.21 -11.41 7.94
N SER A 143 -11.63 -10.72 6.96
CA SER A 143 -11.85 -10.97 5.53
C SER A 143 -10.55 -11.21 4.78
N ILE A 144 -10.68 -11.79 3.59
CA ILE A 144 -9.64 -11.81 2.57
C ILE A 144 -10.21 -11.14 1.33
N TRP A 145 -9.60 -10.04 0.94
CA TRP A 145 -9.98 -9.25 -0.24
C TRP A 145 -9.25 -9.80 -1.47
N ARG A 146 -9.99 -9.95 -2.56
CA ARG A 146 -9.43 -10.28 -3.87
C ARG A 146 -9.51 -9.04 -4.75
N ILE A 147 -8.36 -8.52 -5.14
CA ILE A 147 -8.25 -7.32 -5.96
C ILE A 147 -7.92 -7.73 -7.39
N SER A 148 -8.89 -7.54 -8.28
CA SER A 148 -8.82 -7.94 -9.69
C SER A 148 -8.86 -6.72 -10.60
N TYR A 149 -8.07 -6.72 -11.67
CA TYR A 149 -8.16 -5.73 -12.73
C TYR A 149 -9.20 -6.15 -13.78
N THR A 150 -10.18 -5.30 -14.01
CA THR A 150 -11.28 -5.58 -14.96
C THR A 150 -11.11 -4.89 -16.31
N GLY A 151 -10.07 -4.06 -16.48
CA GLY A 151 -9.85 -3.28 -17.71
C GLY A 151 -10.83 -2.11 -17.88
N ALA A 152 -10.51 -1.18 -18.78
CA ALA A 152 -11.36 -0.01 -19.06
C ALA A 152 -12.70 -0.36 -19.74
N SER A 153 -12.82 -1.53 -20.39
CA SER A 153 -14.01 -1.93 -21.16
C SER A 153 -15.19 -2.41 -20.30
N SER A 154 -14.97 -2.78 -19.04
CA SER A 154 -16.06 -3.25 -18.15
C SER A 154 -16.82 -2.14 -17.44
N GLN A 155 -16.31 -0.91 -17.44
CA GLN A 155 -17.02 0.22 -16.79
C GLN A 155 -18.14 0.82 -17.65
N GLN A 156 -18.16 0.62 -18.98
CA GLN A 156 -19.20 1.14 -19.85
C GLN A 156 -20.52 0.35 -19.77
N ASN A 157 -20.50 -0.93 -19.42
CA ASN A 157 -21.71 -1.76 -19.39
C ASN A 157 -22.51 -1.69 -18.06
N ALA A 158 -22.02 -1.01 -17.05
CA ALA A 158 -22.71 -0.89 -15.75
C ALA A 158 -23.61 0.37 -15.64
N ARG A 159 -23.66 1.23 -16.66
CA ARG A 159 -24.33 2.55 -16.57
C ARG A 159 -25.51 2.79 -17.51
N GLU A 160 -25.97 1.83 -18.28
CA GLU A 160 -27.21 2.00 -19.05
C GLU A 160 -28.40 1.38 -18.30
N PRO A 161 -29.34 2.18 -17.76
CA PRO A 161 -30.65 1.67 -17.38
C PRO A 161 -31.40 1.29 -18.65
N ARG A 162 -31.89 0.06 -18.74
CA ARG A 162 -32.75 -0.39 -19.85
C ARG A 162 -33.96 0.54 -19.91
N PRO A 163 -34.31 1.05 -21.09
CA PRO A 163 -35.55 1.82 -21.25
C PRO A 163 -36.74 0.90 -20.99
N GLY A 164 -37.57 1.31 -20.04
CA GLY A 164 -38.82 0.62 -19.71
C GLY A 164 -39.73 0.60 -20.92
N ASN A 165 -40.17 -0.59 -21.32
CA ASN A 165 -41.15 -0.82 -22.37
C ASN A 165 -42.52 -0.46 -21.80
N HIS A 166 -43.00 0.75 -22.03
CA HIS A 166 -44.38 1.11 -21.83
C HIS A 166 -45.19 0.78 -23.06
N SER A 167 -45.74 -0.41 -23.05
CA SER A 167 -46.82 -0.76 -24.00
C SER A 167 -48.07 0.01 -23.61
N ALA A 168 -48.44 0.96 -24.43
CA ALA A 168 -49.78 1.59 -24.37
C ALA A 168 -50.78 0.63 -24.97
N GLU A 169 -51.63 0.03 -24.16
CA GLU A 169 -52.87 -0.57 -24.61
C GLU A 169 -53.99 0.49 -24.64
N HIS A 170 -54.38 0.78 -25.83
CA HIS A 170 -55.56 1.54 -26.19
C HIS A 170 -56.75 0.58 -26.20
N GLN A 171 -57.74 0.74 -25.37
CA GLN A 171 -59.05 0.14 -25.55
C GLN A 171 -60.14 1.19 -25.43
N SER A 172 -60.81 1.35 -26.55
CA SER A 172 -62.08 2.03 -26.75
C SER A 172 -63.26 1.19 -26.23
N ARG A 173 -64.11 1.83 -25.46
CA ARG A 173 -65.60 1.90 -25.55
C ARG A 173 -66.21 2.65 -24.39
#